data_1dbed138fc24bf3b1562a440d70851e9
#
_entry.id   1dbed138fc24bf3b1562a440d70851e9
#
_cell.length_a   1.000
_cell.length_b   1.000
_cell.length_c   1.000
_cell.angle_alpha   90.00
_cell.angle_beta   90.00
_cell.angle_gamma   90.00
#
_symmetry.space_group_name_H-M   'P 1'
#
loop_
_entity.id
_entity.type
_entity.pdbx_description
1 polymer ?
#
loop_
_entity_poly.entity_id
_entity_poly.type
_entity_poly.pdbx_seq_one_letter_code
_entity_poly.pdbx_strand_id
1 'polypeptide(L)'
;MKRQIRSKFAEAFPLTEDLWLEWIEDEKKLCETEEDHEKLVELFEKGAQDYLAPKLWLEYIQYAIRWLGFEDGIKRFRSLCERAIQKVGLDPENGGAIWEVYRETELMIESEDKNEKVSNLFKRQCSLPIYQLEETYKEFKKFNQVSHLSRIRIVRYLPLLKILAE
;
A
#
# COMPACT_ATOMS: atom_id res chain seq x y z
N MET A 1 7.60 -22.86 21.63
CA MET A 1 8.39 -23.86 20.91
C MET A 1 8.44 -23.59 19.40
N LYS A 2 7.30 -23.47 18.65
CA LYS A 2 7.29 -23.14 17.20
C LYS A 2 8.10 -21.87 16.85
N ARG A 3 7.91 -20.76 17.58
CA ARG A 3 8.61 -19.47 17.36
C ARG A 3 10.13 -19.62 17.38
N GLN A 4 10.68 -20.33 18.38
CA GLN A 4 12.12 -20.54 18.51
C GLN A 4 12.71 -21.40 17.38
N ILE A 5 11.96 -22.39 16.91
CA ILE A 5 12.38 -23.27 15.82
C ILE A 5 12.42 -22.47 14.51
N ARG A 6 11.35 -21.68 14.22
CA ARG A 6 11.30 -20.83 13.02
C ARG A 6 12.40 -19.77 13.02
N SER A 7 12.69 -19.12 14.17
CA SER A 7 13.78 -18.14 14.28
C SER A 7 15.13 -18.76 13.94
N LYS A 8 15.47 -19.90 14.55
CA LYS A 8 16.72 -20.60 14.27
C LYS A 8 16.82 -21.08 12.82
N PHE A 9 15.70 -21.48 12.23
CA PHE A 9 15.66 -21.92 10.84
C PHE A 9 15.88 -20.74 9.89
N ALA A 10 15.25 -19.60 10.15
CA ALA A 10 15.42 -18.36 9.38
C ALA A 10 16.85 -17.76 9.52
N GLU A 11 17.54 -18.00 10.64
CA GLU A 11 18.95 -17.59 10.81
C GLU A 11 19.91 -18.43 9.95
N ALA A 12 19.54 -19.67 9.67
CA ALA A 12 20.40 -20.60 8.94
C ALA A 12 20.06 -20.68 7.44
N PHE A 13 18.81 -20.45 7.06
CA PHE A 13 18.32 -20.60 5.69
C PHE A 13 17.28 -19.53 5.36
N PRO A 14 17.29 -18.96 4.13
CA PRO A 14 16.19 -18.12 3.66
C PRO A 14 14.90 -18.93 3.61
N LEU A 15 13.80 -18.35 4.07
CA LEU A 15 12.48 -18.98 4.07
C LEU A 15 11.72 -18.63 2.78
N THR A 16 10.87 -19.56 2.34
CA THR A 16 9.93 -19.29 1.26
C THR A 16 8.86 -18.29 1.68
N GLU A 17 8.22 -17.63 0.71
CA GLU A 17 7.13 -16.70 0.95
C GLU A 17 6.01 -17.31 1.81
N ASP A 18 5.60 -18.56 1.51
CA ASP A 18 4.54 -19.25 2.24
C ASP A 18 4.90 -19.49 3.71
N LEU A 19 6.16 -19.84 4.01
CA LEU A 19 6.63 -20.04 5.38
C LEU A 19 6.66 -18.73 6.17
N TRP A 20 7.04 -17.60 5.53
CA TRP A 20 6.96 -16.28 6.14
C TRP A 20 5.52 -15.87 6.41
N LEU A 21 4.63 -16.06 5.44
CA LEU A 21 3.20 -15.74 5.60
C LEU A 21 2.54 -16.55 6.71
N GLU A 22 2.82 -17.87 6.78
CA GLU A 22 2.32 -18.71 7.87
C GLU A 22 2.83 -18.25 9.24
N TRP A 23 4.10 -17.85 9.33
CA TRP A 23 4.67 -17.36 10.59
C TRP A 23 4.03 -16.03 11.00
N ILE A 24 3.93 -15.09 10.09
CA ILE A 24 3.30 -13.79 10.30
C ILE A 24 1.84 -13.94 10.74
N GLU A 25 1.09 -14.82 10.11
CA GLU A 25 -0.31 -15.08 10.47
C GLU A 25 -0.45 -15.68 11.88
N ASP A 26 0.45 -16.57 12.29
CA ASP A 26 0.49 -17.11 13.65
C ASP A 26 0.84 -15.99 14.67
N GLU A 27 1.78 -15.09 14.35
CA GLU A 27 2.16 -13.97 15.22
C GLU A 27 1.07 -12.90 15.31
N LYS A 28 0.38 -12.58 14.21
CA LYS A 28 -0.77 -11.66 14.20
C LYS A 28 -1.83 -12.04 15.24
N LYS A 29 -2.12 -13.33 15.37
CA LYS A 29 -3.11 -13.84 16.34
C LYS A 29 -2.71 -13.64 17.79
N LEU A 30 -1.44 -13.39 18.05
CA LEU A 30 -0.85 -13.22 19.38
C LEU A 30 -0.53 -11.77 19.70
N CYS A 31 -0.74 -10.85 18.77
CA CYS A 31 -0.48 -9.42 18.98
C CYS A 31 -1.59 -8.79 19.81
N GLU A 32 -1.25 -8.34 21.02
CA GLU A 32 -2.16 -7.65 21.94
C GLU A 32 -1.65 -6.23 22.27
N THR A 33 -0.34 -6.00 22.19
CA THR A 33 0.31 -4.74 22.57
C THR A 33 0.98 -4.05 21.39
N GLU A 34 1.26 -2.74 21.49
CA GLU A 34 2.03 -2.02 20.46
C GLU A 34 3.45 -2.60 20.30
N GLU A 35 4.05 -3.10 21.38
CA GLU A 35 5.35 -3.77 21.32
C GLU A 35 5.29 -5.07 20.46
N ASP A 36 4.18 -5.82 20.54
CA ASP A 36 3.99 -7.01 19.70
C ASP A 36 3.80 -6.62 18.23
N HIS A 37 3.12 -5.51 17.97
CA HIS A 37 2.97 -4.98 16.62
C HIS A 37 4.31 -4.52 16.02
N GLU A 38 5.20 -3.91 16.82
CA GLU A 38 6.55 -3.56 16.35
C GLU A 38 7.38 -4.81 16.04
N LYS A 39 7.33 -5.85 16.87
CA LYS A 39 7.98 -7.14 16.59
C LYS A 39 7.45 -7.80 15.33
N LEU A 40 6.15 -7.67 15.07
CA LEU A 40 5.53 -8.18 13.85
C LEU A 40 6.03 -7.41 12.61
N VAL A 41 6.20 -6.09 12.71
CA VAL A 41 6.80 -5.27 11.65
C VAL A 41 8.25 -5.72 11.37
N GLU A 42 9.04 -5.98 12.42
CA GLU A 42 10.39 -6.53 12.25
C GLU A 42 10.39 -7.88 11.53
N LEU A 43 9.36 -8.71 11.78
CA LEU A 43 9.21 -9.99 11.10
C LEU A 43 8.90 -9.82 9.62
N PHE A 44 8.01 -8.88 9.26
CA PHE A 44 7.75 -8.49 7.88
C PHE A 44 9.02 -8.00 7.18
N GLU A 45 9.80 -7.14 7.84
CA GLU A 45 11.05 -6.61 7.27
C GLU A 45 12.06 -7.72 7.01
N LYS A 46 12.19 -8.71 7.89
CA LYS A 46 13.05 -9.88 7.68
C LYS A 46 12.60 -10.69 6.48
N GLY A 47 11.30 -11.03 6.40
CA GLY A 47 10.76 -11.78 5.27
C GLY A 47 10.90 -11.05 3.93
N ALA A 48 10.77 -9.73 3.93
CA ALA A 48 10.93 -8.89 2.74
C ALA A 48 12.38 -8.81 2.23
N GLN A 49 13.38 -9.28 3.01
CA GLN A 49 14.79 -9.32 2.63
C GLN A 49 15.22 -10.65 1.99
N ASP A 50 14.52 -11.74 2.25
CA ASP A 50 14.93 -13.08 1.81
C ASP A 50 14.81 -13.26 0.30
N TYR A 51 13.58 -13.24 -0.23
CA TYR A 51 13.30 -13.43 -1.66
C TYR A 51 12.32 -12.38 -2.17
N LEU A 52 12.16 -12.34 -3.50
CA LEU A 52 11.02 -11.65 -4.08
C LEU A 52 9.74 -12.34 -3.60
N ALA A 53 8.99 -11.68 -2.73
CA ALA A 53 7.83 -12.20 -2.04
C ALA A 53 6.64 -11.22 -2.22
N PRO A 54 5.99 -11.19 -3.41
CA PRO A 54 4.93 -10.22 -3.73
C PRO A 54 3.75 -10.29 -2.78
N LYS A 55 3.33 -11.50 -2.38
CA LYS A 55 2.22 -11.69 -1.44
C LYS A 55 2.57 -11.20 -0.03
N LEU A 56 3.82 -11.42 0.40
CA LEU A 56 4.30 -10.92 1.69
C LEU A 56 4.34 -9.39 1.70
N TRP A 57 4.80 -8.75 0.61
CA TRP A 57 4.78 -7.30 0.48
C TRP A 57 3.35 -6.75 0.49
N LEU A 58 2.41 -7.41 -0.19
CA LEU A 58 0.99 -7.04 -0.18
C LEU A 58 0.41 -7.11 1.22
N GLU A 59 0.65 -8.22 1.94
CA GLU A 59 0.20 -8.41 3.32
C GLU A 59 0.81 -7.38 4.27
N TYR A 60 2.09 -7.02 4.06
CA TYR A 60 2.76 -6.00 4.84
C TYR A 60 2.14 -4.60 4.63
N ILE A 61 1.86 -4.22 3.38
CA ILE A 61 1.20 -2.95 3.07
C ILE A 61 -0.19 -2.89 3.68
N GLN A 62 -0.99 -3.96 3.55
CA GLN A 62 -2.32 -4.03 4.14
C GLN A 62 -2.27 -3.90 5.67
N TYR A 63 -1.31 -4.55 6.31
CA TYR A 63 -1.08 -4.42 7.74
C TYR A 63 -0.68 -2.99 8.14
N ALA A 64 0.12 -2.32 7.33
CA ALA A 64 0.62 -0.98 7.58
C ALA A 64 -0.45 0.14 7.46
N ILE A 65 -1.63 -0.14 6.92
CA ILE A 65 -2.76 0.80 6.87
C ILE A 65 -3.11 1.30 8.29
N ARG A 66 -2.91 0.48 9.31
CA ARG A 66 -3.08 0.88 10.71
C ARG A 66 -2.21 2.08 11.13
N TRP A 67 -1.09 2.33 10.45
CA TRP A 67 -0.22 3.47 10.78
C TRP A 67 -0.83 4.82 10.46
N LEU A 68 -1.86 4.89 9.59
CA LEU A 68 -2.47 6.14 9.15
C LEU A 68 -3.07 6.96 10.31
N GLY A 69 -3.38 6.34 11.44
CA GLY A 69 -3.86 6.98 12.65
C GLY A 69 -2.78 7.56 13.57
N PHE A 70 -1.50 7.34 13.28
CA PHE A 70 -0.38 7.78 14.11
C PHE A 70 0.35 8.97 13.48
N GLU A 71 1.08 9.71 14.32
CA GLU A 71 1.99 10.77 13.87
C GLU A 71 3.04 10.18 12.91
N ASP A 72 3.32 10.88 11.81
CA ASP A 72 4.19 10.39 10.73
C ASP A 72 3.75 9.07 10.05
N GLY A 73 2.64 8.46 10.43
CA GLY A 73 2.18 7.18 9.90
C GLY A 73 1.94 7.19 8.40
N ILE A 74 1.38 8.28 7.86
CA ILE A 74 1.17 8.47 6.42
C ILE A 74 2.51 8.45 5.67
N LYS A 75 3.51 9.12 6.19
CA LYS A 75 4.86 9.18 5.58
C LYS A 75 5.52 7.80 5.61
N ARG A 76 5.41 7.10 6.74
CA ARG A 76 5.92 5.72 6.89
C ARG A 76 5.24 4.76 5.93
N PHE A 77 3.91 4.83 5.82
CA PHE A 77 3.12 4.03 4.89
C PHE A 77 3.53 4.26 3.43
N ARG A 78 3.63 5.53 3.00
CA ARG A 78 4.08 5.87 1.64
C ARG A 78 5.48 5.34 1.34
N SER A 79 6.41 5.47 2.28
CA SER A 79 7.76 4.93 2.14
C SER A 79 7.76 3.41 1.95
N LEU A 80 6.90 2.69 2.68
CA LEU A 80 6.73 1.25 2.53
C LEU A 80 6.18 0.89 1.15
N CYS A 81 5.13 1.58 0.68
CA CYS A 81 4.55 1.35 -0.65
C CYS A 81 5.56 1.59 -1.78
N GLU A 82 6.36 2.66 -1.69
CA GLU A 82 7.41 2.93 -2.69
C GLU A 82 8.47 1.83 -2.72
N ARG A 83 8.88 1.30 -1.56
CA ARG A 83 9.79 0.15 -1.48
C ARG A 83 9.19 -1.10 -2.10
N ALA A 84 7.92 -1.39 -1.81
CA ALA A 84 7.23 -2.54 -2.37
C ALA A 84 7.12 -2.45 -3.90
N ILE A 85 6.76 -1.28 -4.44
CA ILE A 85 6.71 -1.05 -5.89
C ILE A 85 8.08 -1.29 -6.53
N GLN A 86 9.16 -0.81 -5.92
CA GLN A 86 10.52 -1.02 -6.43
C GLN A 86 10.95 -2.49 -6.44
N LYS A 87 10.50 -3.27 -5.45
CA LYS A 87 10.90 -4.68 -5.29
C LYS A 87 10.02 -5.63 -6.11
N VAL A 88 8.71 -5.46 -6.03
CA VAL A 88 7.75 -6.44 -6.56
C VAL A 88 6.62 -5.82 -7.39
N GLY A 89 6.66 -4.51 -7.67
CA GLY A 89 5.61 -3.83 -8.44
C GLY A 89 5.51 -4.24 -9.91
N LEU A 90 6.51 -4.97 -10.43
CA LEU A 90 6.52 -5.56 -11.78
C LEU A 90 6.15 -7.05 -11.78
N ASP A 91 5.84 -7.63 -10.62
CA ASP A 91 5.42 -9.03 -10.57
C ASP A 91 4.16 -9.23 -11.41
N PRO A 92 4.14 -10.25 -12.33
CA PRO A 92 3.02 -10.41 -13.28
C PRO A 92 1.69 -10.74 -12.61
N GLU A 93 1.71 -11.46 -11.49
CA GLU A 93 0.49 -11.94 -10.82
C GLU A 93 0.02 -10.99 -9.73
N ASN A 94 0.92 -10.49 -8.91
CA ASN A 94 0.58 -9.77 -7.67
C ASN A 94 1.00 -8.30 -7.67
N GLY A 95 1.88 -7.88 -8.60
CA GLY A 95 2.37 -6.49 -8.64
C GLY A 95 1.25 -5.47 -8.81
N GLY A 96 0.24 -5.78 -9.61
CA GLY A 96 -0.94 -4.92 -9.83
C GLY A 96 -1.68 -4.61 -8.52
N ALA A 97 -1.85 -5.60 -7.65
CA ALA A 97 -2.53 -5.44 -6.37
C ALA A 97 -1.80 -4.47 -5.42
N ILE A 98 -0.47 -4.42 -5.46
CA ILE A 98 0.34 -3.49 -4.67
C ILE A 98 0.05 -2.04 -5.08
N TRP A 99 0.01 -1.76 -6.39
CA TRP A 99 -0.36 -0.45 -6.92
C TRP A 99 -1.80 -0.07 -6.56
N GLU A 100 -2.72 -1.02 -6.62
CA GLU A 100 -4.13 -0.82 -6.28
C GLU A 100 -4.31 -0.42 -4.82
N VAL A 101 -3.77 -1.19 -3.87
CA VAL A 101 -3.85 -0.88 -2.44
C VAL A 101 -3.23 0.48 -2.13
N TYR A 102 -2.12 0.84 -2.78
CA TYR A 102 -1.51 2.15 -2.58
C TYR A 102 -2.45 3.28 -3.07
N ARG A 103 -3.05 3.14 -4.26
CA ARG A 103 -4.00 4.14 -4.78
C ARG A 103 -5.24 4.28 -3.91
N GLU A 104 -5.83 3.15 -3.50
CA GLU A 104 -7.01 3.14 -2.63
C GLU A 104 -6.73 3.80 -1.29
N THR A 105 -5.58 3.51 -0.68
CA THR A 105 -5.19 4.14 0.57
C THR A 105 -4.94 5.64 0.42
N GLU A 106 -4.31 6.10 -0.68
CA GLU A 106 -4.16 7.53 -0.96
C GLU A 106 -5.53 8.24 -1.13
N LEU A 107 -6.55 7.56 -1.65
CA LEU A 107 -7.91 8.11 -1.73
C LEU A 107 -8.58 8.22 -0.36
N MET A 108 -8.22 7.38 0.61
CA MET A 108 -8.73 7.45 1.99
C MET A 108 -8.07 8.59 2.79
N ILE A 109 -6.83 8.93 2.46
CA ILE A 109 -6.10 10.02 3.12
C ILE A 109 -6.71 11.36 2.69
N GLU A 110 -7.21 12.13 3.66
CA GLU A 110 -7.71 13.47 3.39
C GLU A 110 -6.55 14.45 3.18
N SER A 111 -6.32 14.81 1.92
CA SER A 111 -5.37 15.84 1.52
C SER A 111 -5.86 16.55 0.27
N GLU A 112 -5.51 17.83 0.13
CA GLU A 112 -5.91 18.64 -1.04
C GLU A 112 -5.35 18.09 -2.35
N ASP A 113 -4.19 17.45 -2.29
CA ASP A 113 -3.44 16.91 -3.42
C ASP A 113 -3.70 15.41 -3.68
N LYS A 114 -4.66 14.78 -2.96
CA LYS A 114 -4.91 13.33 -3.11
C LYS A 114 -5.19 12.89 -4.54
N ASN A 115 -6.01 13.63 -5.27
CA ASN A 115 -6.35 13.30 -6.66
C ASN A 115 -5.13 13.41 -7.59
N GLU A 116 -4.23 14.36 -7.33
CA GLU A 116 -3.00 14.50 -8.08
C GLU A 116 -2.04 13.34 -7.79
N LYS A 117 -1.89 12.95 -6.53
CA LYS A 117 -1.08 11.80 -6.12
C LYS A 117 -1.57 10.50 -6.75
N VAL A 118 -2.87 10.24 -6.69
CA VAL A 118 -3.46 9.05 -7.30
C VAL A 118 -3.32 9.06 -8.82
N SER A 119 -3.52 10.23 -9.46
CA SER A 119 -3.27 10.38 -10.90
C SER A 119 -1.81 10.08 -11.27
N ASN A 120 -0.86 10.51 -10.44
CA ASN A 120 0.56 10.24 -10.66
C ASN A 120 0.90 8.75 -10.47
N LEU A 121 0.28 8.07 -9.51
CA LEU A 121 0.43 6.62 -9.35
C LEU A 121 -0.08 5.86 -10.58
N PHE A 122 -1.26 6.22 -11.11
CA PHE A 122 -1.78 5.64 -12.36
C PHE A 122 -0.83 5.87 -13.53
N LYS A 123 -0.31 7.10 -13.72
CA LYS A 123 0.64 7.41 -14.80
C LYS A 123 1.90 6.58 -14.69
N ARG A 124 2.45 6.45 -13.48
CA ARG A 124 3.64 5.62 -13.23
C ARG A 124 3.37 4.16 -13.55
N GLN A 125 2.27 3.60 -13.08
CA GLN A 125 1.88 2.21 -13.35
C GLN A 125 1.65 1.99 -14.84
N CYS A 126 0.95 2.90 -15.53
CA CYS A 126 0.71 2.80 -16.98
C CYS A 126 1.98 2.97 -17.84
N SER A 127 3.08 3.46 -17.29
CA SER A 127 4.37 3.53 -17.99
C SER A 127 5.21 2.25 -17.87
N LEU A 128 4.74 1.26 -17.12
CA LEU A 128 5.44 0.01 -16.87
C LEU A 128 4.86 -1.13 -17.73
N PRO A 129 5.69 -2.10 -18.14
CA PRO A 129 5.25 -3.27 -18.91
C PRO A 129 4.61 -4.32 -17.97
N ILE A 130 3.42 -4.01 -17.44
CA ILE A 130 2.66 -4.89 -16.54
C ILE A 130 1.58 -5.66 -17.31
N TYR A 131 1.21 -6.85 -16.83
CA TYR A 131 0.24 -7.71 -17.47
C TYR A 131 -1.15 -7.07 -17.58
N GLN A 132 -1.60 -6.33 -16.55
CA GLN A 132 -2.95 -5.71 -16.48
C GLN A 132 -2.95 -4.23 -16.93
N LEU A 133 -2.09 -3.87 -17.88
CA LEU A 133 -1.97 -2.48 -18.34
C LEU A 133 -3.26 -1.90 -18.91
N GLU A 134 -4.01 -2.70 -19.69
CA GLU A 134 -5.26 -2.25 -20.33
C GLU A 134 -6.36 -1.97 -19.29
N GLU A 135 -6.50 -2.83 -18.31
CA GLU A 135 -7.44 -2.66 -17.18
C GLU A 135 -7.08 -1.43 -16.37
N THR A 136 -5.81 -1.28 -15.97
CA THR A 136 -5.30 -0.11 -15.26
C THR A 136 -5.57 1.19 -16.02
N TYR A 137 -5.40 1.18 -17.34
CA TYR A 137 -5.66 2.36 -18.17
C TYR A 137 -7.16 2.69 -18.24
N LYS A 138 -8.04 1.69 -18.30
CA LYS A 138 -9.49 1.91 -18.23
C LYS A 138 -9.92 2.52 -16.89
N GLU A 139 -9.34 2.05 -15.79
CA GLU A 139 -9.56 2.61 -14.45
C GLU A 139 -9.07 4.06 -14.36
N PHE A 140 -7.88 4.33 -14.87
CA PHE A 140 -7.32 5.68 -14.91
C PHE A 140 -8.22 6.66 -15.68
N LYS A 141 -8.78 6.26 -16.81
CA LYS A 141 -9.74 7.08 -17.56
C LYS A 141 -10.99 7.39 -16.75
N LYS A 142 -11.56 6.38 -16.08
CA LYS A 142 -12.74 6.56 -15.20
C LYS A 142 -12.42 7.51 -14.06
N PHE A 143 -11.28 7.32 -13.39
CA PHE A 143 -10.82 8.18 -12.31
C PHE A 143 -10.71 9.65 -12.75
N ASN A 144 -10.09 9.92 -13.88
CA ASN A 144 -9.95 11.28 -14.41
C ASN A 144 -11.30 11.93 -14.76
N GLN A 145 -12.25 11.18 -15.31
CA GLN A 145 -13.59 11.70 -15.60
C GLN A 145 -14.30 12.13 -14.32
N VAL A 146 -14.24 11.32 -13.26
CA VAL A 146 -14.86 11.62 -11.96
C VAL A 146 -14.18 12.80 -11.28
N SER A 147 -12.85 12.85 -11.28
CA SER A 147 -12.07 13.94 -10.66
C SER A 147 -12.25 15.27 -11.39
N HIS A 148 -12.39 15.27 -12.71
CA HIS A 148 -12.72 16.47 -13.49
C HIS A 148 -14.14 16.98 -13.18
N LEU A 149 -15.12 16.10 -13.08
CA LEU A 149 -16.49 16.48 -12.71
C LEU A 149 -16.58 17.07 -11.31
N SER A 150 -15.80 16.55 -10.36
CA SER A 150 -15.70 17.09 -9.00
C SER A 150 -15.08 18.49 -9.00
N ARG A 151 -14.00 18.73 -9.77
CA ARG A 151 -13.40 20.05 -9.94
C ARG A 151 -14.35 21.05 -10.58
N ILE A 152 -15.08 20.67 -11.63
CA ILE A 152 -16.07 21.53 -12.29
C ILE A 152 -17.20 21.89 -11.33
N ARG A 153 -17.66 20.96 -10.49
CA ARG A 153 -18.67 21.21 -9.48
C ARG A 153 -18.22 22.26 -8.45
N ILE A 154 -17.01 22.10 -7.90
CA ILE A 154 -16.45 23.03 -6.91
C ILE A 154 -16.28 24.44 -7.53
N VAL A 155 -15.70 24.54 -8.71
CA VAL A 155 -15.48 25.82 -9.40
C VAL A 155 -16.82 26.51 -9.72
N ARG A 156 -17.89 25.76 -9.98
CA ARG A 156 -19.22 26.31 -10.29
C ARG A 156 -19.96 26.86 -9.07
N TYR A 157 -19.63 26.39 -7.85
CA TYR A 157 -20.25 26.83 -6.61
C TYR A 157 -19.42 27.86 -5.81
N LEU A 158 -18.14 28.02 -6.11
CA LEU A 158 -17.26 29.01 -5.47
C LEU A 158 -17.81 30.47 -5.52
N PRO A 159 -18.41 30.97 -6.64
CA PRO A 159 -18.99 32.29 -6.67
C PRO A 159 -20.21 32.44 -5.76
N LEU A 160 -21.01 31.37 -5.62
CA LEU A 160 -22.23 31.39 -4.79
C LEU A 160 -21.92 31.36 -3.29
N LEU A 161 -20.82 30.70 -2.87
CA LEU A 161 -20.38 30.67 -1.48
C LEU A 161 -19.80 32.01 -1.02
N LYS A 162 -19.26 32.85 -1.92
CA LYS A 162 -18.80 34.20 -1.60
C LYS A 162 -19.96 35.20 -1.35
N ILE A 163 -21.09 34.99 -2.03
CA ILE A 163 -22.27 35.85 -1.87
C ILE A 163 -23.02 35.56 -0.56
N LEU A 164 -22.85 34.36 0.01
CA LEU A 164 -23.48 33.97 1.29
C LEU A 164 -22.63 34.30 2.53
N ALA A 165 -21.42 34.80 2.34
CA ALA A 165 -20.49 35.17 3.41
C ALA A 165 -20.34 36.68 3.63
N GLU A 166 -21.06 37.52 2.84
CA GLU A 166 -21.30 38.96 3.03
C GLU A 166 -22.70 39.19 3.61
#